data_4b89e4d38f0d0d5f47c019d999277f5b
#
_entry.id   4b89e4d38f0d0d5f47c019d999277f5b
#
_cell.length_a   1.000
_cell.length_b   1.000
_cell.length_c   1.000
_cell.angle_alpha   90.00
_cell.angle_beta   90.00
_cell.angle_gamma   90.00
#
_symmetry.space_group_name_H-M   'P 1'
#
loop_
_entity.id
_entity.type
_entity.pdbx_description
1 polymer ?
#
loop_
_entity_poly.entity_id
_entity_poly.type
_entity_poly.pdbx_seq_one_letter_code
_entity_poly.pdbx_strand_id
1 'polypeptide(L)'
;VNDQFGAPTSAELLADITAHAVRQLLAGNQACAGLYHLVANGQTSWYDYACFVLDAARRAGLPLQVAPDAIAAIPTSAFPTAANRPHNSRLATQKLQKTFGLTLPHWQCGLQRMLDEVLPILTKRL
;
A
#
# COMPACT_ATOMS: atom_id res chain seq x y z
N VAL A 1 -2.39 -0.82 -15.27
CA VAL A 1 -1.15 -1.52 -15.64
C VAL A 1 -0.98 -2.72 -14.73
N ASN A 2 -0.72 -3.92 -15.29
CA ASN A 2 -0.68 -5.19 -14.57
C ASN A 2 0.73 -5.79 -14.41
N ASP A 3 1.75 -5.16 -14.95
CA ASP A 3 3.14 -5.62 -14.94
C ASP A 3 4.11 -4.71 -14.15
N GLN A 4 3.57 -3.78 -13.36
CA GLN A 4 4.33 -2.97 -12.39
C GLN A 4 3.91 -3.39 -10.98
N PHE A 5 4.85 -3.92 -10.20
CA PHE A 5 4.60 -4.50 -8.89
C PHE A 5 5.21 -3.68 -7.76
N GLY A 6 4.46 -3.51 -6.69
CA GLY A 6 4.88 -2.85 -5.45
C GLY A 6 3.98 -3.27 -4.28
N ALA A 7 4.17 -2.63 -3.13
CA ALA A 7 3.31 -2.80 -1.97
C ALA A 7 2.80 -1.43 -1.51
N PRO A 8 1.52 -1.10 -1.75
CA PRO A 8 0.91 0.10 -1.20
C PRO A 8 1.07 0.12 0.32
N THR A 9 1.50 1.25 0.86
CA THR A 9 1.85 1.36 2.28
C THR A 9 1.14 2.58 2.85
N SER A 10 0.34 2.36 3.89
CA SER A 10 -0.41 3.44 4.51
C SER A 10 0.49 4.38 5.32
N ALA A 11 0.08 5.63 5.47
CA ALA A 11 0.79 6.62 6.27
C ALA A 11 0.83 6.22 7.76
N GLU A 12 -0.23 5.58 8.26
CA GLU A 12 -0.31 5.08 9.64
C GLU A 12 0.77 4.03 9.90
N LEU A 13 0.94 3.07 8.99
CA LEU A 13 2.00 2.06 9.13
C LEU A 13 3.38 2.70 9.19
N LEU A 14 3.64 3.70 8.33
CA LEU A 14 4.90 4.44 8.36
C LEU A 14 5.08 5.18 9.68
N ALA A 15 4.04 5.83 10.20
CA ALA A 15 4.07 6.55 11.46
C ALA A 15 4.32 5.61 12.66
N ASP A 16 3.57 4.51 12.75
CA ASP A 16 3.67 3.54 13.85
C ASP A 16 5.06 2.90 13.92
N ILE A 17 5.59 2.46 12.79
CA ILE A 17 6.93 1.84 12.75
C ILE A 17 8.02 2.87 13.03
N THR A 18 7.87 4.11 12.53
CA THR A 18 8.81 5.20 12.83
C THR A 18 8.80 5.54 14.32
N ALA A 19 7.63 5.67 14.94
CA ALA A 19 7.50 5.93 16.37
C ALA A 19 8.12 4.81 17.21
N HIS A 20 7.91 3.55 16.82
CA HIS A 20 8.54 2.39 17.47
C HIS A 20 10.07 2.45 17.36
N ALA A 21 10.61 2.73 16.18
CA ALA A 21 12.06 2.82 15.97
C ALA A 21 12.69 3.98 16.77
N VAL A 22 12.05 5.15 16.78
CA VAL A 22 12.49 6.32 17.57
C VAL A 22 12.50 5.98 19.07
N ARG A 23 11.46 5.33 19.59
CA ARG A 23 11.40 4.89 20.98
C ARG A 23 12.55 3.96 21.35
N GLN A 24 12.92 3.03 20.49
CA GLN A 24 14.06 2.12 20.71
C GLN A 24 15.39 2.89 20.79
N LEU A 25 15.60 3.87 19.89
CA LEU A 25 16.80 4.71 19.91
C LEU A 25 16.88 5.56 21.19
N LEU A 26 15.77 6.18 21.60
CA LEU A 26 15.69 6.99 22.81
C LEU A 26 15.89 6.15 24.09
N ALA A 27 15.54 4.87 24.05
CA ALA A 27 15.80 3.91 25.13
C ALA A 27 17.28 3.47 25.20
N GLY A 28 18.15 4.04 24.35
CA GLY A 28 19.61 3.78 24.36
C GLY A 28 20.06 2.65 23.42
N ASN A 29 19.17 2.05 22.64
CA ASN A 29 19.52 1.00 21.68
C ASN A 29 20.14 1.59 20.41
N GLN A 30 21.36 2.16 20.53
CA GLN A 30 22.08 2.77 19.41
C GLN A 30 22.45 1.77 18.30
N ALA A 31 22.48 0.46 18.62
CA ALA A 31 22.78 -0.59 17.65
C ALA A 31 21.68 -0.72 16.56
N CYS A 32 20.47 -0.20 16.80
CA CYS A 32 19.40 -0.20 15.81
C CYS A 32 19.42 1.03 14.87
N ALA A 33 20.39 1.95 15.01
CA ALA A 33 20.52 3.06 14.08
C ALA A 33 20.98 2.57 12.69
N GLY A 34 20.38 3.10 11.63
CA GLY A 34 20.76 2.72 10.26
C GLY A 34 19.70 3.03 9.21
N LEU A 35 20.00 2.61 7.98
CA LEU A 35 19.10 2.72 6.85
C LEU A 35 18.23 1.46 6.76
N TYR A 36 16.93 1.65 6.63
CA TYR A 36 15.92 0.60 6.52
C TYR A 36 14.94 0.88 5.38
N HIS A 37 14.42 -0.18 4.79
CA HIS A 37 13.28 -0.11 3.89
C HIS A 37 12.01 -0.48 4.65
N LEU A 38 10.97 0.32 4.47
CA LEU A 38 9.66 0.11 5.07
C LEU A 38 8.58 0.18 4.01
N VAL A 39 7.92 -0.94 3.78
CA VAL A 39 6.68 -1.08 3.00
C VAL A 39 5.82 -2.16 3.66
N ALA A 40 4.52 -2.16 3.39
CA ALA A 40 3.63 -3.24 3.81
C ALA A 40 4.05 -4.58 3.19
N ASN A 41 3.67 -5.67 3.82
CA ASN A 41 3.92 -7.01 3.31
C ASN A 41 3.05 -7.34 2.08
N GLY A 42 3.46 -8.34 1.30
CA GLY A 42 2.80 -8.73 0.06
C GLY A 42 3.22 -7.90 -1.14
N GLN A 43 2.49 -8.07 -2.23
CA GLN A 43 2.69 -7.33 -3.47
C GLN A 43 1.39 -7.22 -4.24
N THR A 44 1.27 -6.21 -5.07
CA THR A 44 0.15 -6.03 -5.99
C THR A 44 0.59 -5.28 -7.23
N SER A 45 -0.16 -5.40 -8.32
CA SER A 45 -0.06 -4.53 -9.49
C SER A 45 -0.97 -3.31 -9.35
N TRP A 46 -0.79 -2.31 -10.19
CA TRP A 46 -1.74 -1.17 -10.25
C TRP A 46 -3.14 -1.63 -10.66
N TYR A 47 -3.24 -2.65 -11.52
CA TYR A 47 -4.51 -3.24 -11.94
C TYR A 47 -5.23 -3.89 -10.74
N ASP A 48 -4.57 -4.80 -10.02
CA ASP A 48 -5.18 -5.49 -8.89
C ASP A 48 -5.51 -4.53 -7.75
N TYR A 49 -4.67 -3.51 -7.53
CA TYR A 49 -4.94 -2.44 -6.57
C TYR A 49 -6.23 -1.68 -6.93
N ALA A 50 -6.39 -1.28 -8.19
CA ALA A 50 -7.59 -0.59 -8.66
C ALA A 50 -8.84 -1.48 -8.53
N CYS A 51 -8.76 -2.76 -8.89
CA CYS A 51 -9.85 -3.71 -8.71
C CYS A 51 -10.27 -3.82 -7.25
N PHE A 52 -9.31 -3.94 -6.33
CA PHE A 52 -9.59 -4.00 -4.89
C PHE A 52 -10.35 -2.77 -4.39
N VAL A 53 -9.90 -1.56 -4.76
CA VAL A 53 -10.54 -0.30 -4.37
C VAL A 53 -11.96 -0.19 -4.91
N LEU A 54 -12.15 -0.49 -6.20
CA LEU A 54 -13.46 -0.39 -6.85
C LEU A 54 -14.45 -1.42 -6.32
N ASP A 55 -13.99 -2.63 -6.00
CA ASP A 55 -14.84 -3.64 -5.38
C ASP A 55 -15.26 -3.25 -3.97
N ALA A 56 -14.37 -2.64 -3.18
CA ALA A 56 -14.72 -2.10 -1.88
C ALA A 56 -15.75 -0.96 -1.99
N ALA A 57 -15.58 -0.05 -2.94
CA ALA A 57 -16.50 1.04 -3.19
C ALA A 57 -17.90 0.54 -3.61
N ARG A 58 -17.97 -0.49 -4.48
CA ARG A 58 -19.23 -1.14 -4.87
C ARG A 58 -19.93 -1.78 -3.67
N ARG A 59 -19.21 -2.52 -2.85
CA ARG A 59 -19.76 -3.13 -1.62
C ARG A 59 -20.27 -2.08 -0.64
N ALA A 60 -19.68 -0.89 -0.61
CA ALA A 60 -20.14 0.24 0.18
C ALA A 60 -21.34 0.99 -0.43
N GLY A 61 -21.83 0.57 -1.60
CA GLY A 61 -22.98 1.16 -2.26
C GLY A 61 -22.71 2.44 -3.02
N LEU A 62 -21.43 2.78 -3.33
CA LEU A 62 -21.12 3.92 -4.17
C LEU A 62 -21.59 3.67 -5.63
N PRO A 63 -22.30 4.62 -6.26
CA PRO A 63 -22.73 4.52 -7.64
C PRO A 63 -21.54 4.75 -8.59
N LEU A 64 -20.79 3.69 -8.88
CA LEU A 64 -19.67 3.75 -9.80
C LEU A 64 -20.18 3.64 -11.25
N GLN A 65 -19.73 4.56 -12.12
CA GLN A 65 -20.04 4.51 -13.55
C GLN A 65 -19.25 3.42 -14.29
N VAL A 66 -18.15 2.95 -13.69
CA VAL A 66 -17.29 1.90 -14.26
C VAL A 66 -17.89 0.53 -13.97
N ALA A 67 -18.25 -0.22 -15.01
CA ALA A 67 -18.72 -1.61 -14.86
C ALA A 67 -17.57 -2.50 -14.32
N PRO A 68 -17.88 -3.61 -13.62
CA PRO A 68 -16.88 -4.51 -13.02
C PRO A 68 -15.85 -5.06 -14.02
N ASP A 69 -16.30 -5.33 -15.25
CA ASP A 69 -15.54 -5.90 -16.36
C ASP A 69 -14.90 -4.85 -17.29
N ALA A 70 -15.15 -3.56 -17.04
CA ALA A 70 -14.66 -2.48 -17.89
C ALA A 70 -13.18 -2.12 -17.64
N ILE A 71 -12.54 -2.72 -16.62
CA ILE A 71 -11.14 -2.46 -16.29
C ILE A 71 -10.28 -3.51 -16.97
N ALA A 72 -9.53 -3.10 -18.00
CA ALA A 72 -8.62 -3.98 -18.70
C ALA A 72 -7.25 -4.06 -18.00
N ALA A 73 -6.73 -5.27 -17.83
CA ALA A 73 -5.34 -5.50 -17.45
C ALA A 73 -4.45 -5.25 -18.68
N ILE A 74 -3.67 -4.18 -18.66
CA ILE A 74 -2.79 -3.81 -19.77
C ILE A 74 -1.33 -3.77 -19.33
N PRO A 75 -0.36 -4.09 -20.20
CA PRO A 75 1.06 -3.96 -19.90
C PRO A 75 1.50 -2.49 -19.91
N THR A 76 2.63 -2.19 -19.29
CA THR A 76 3.25 -0.85 -19.29
C THR A 76 3.43 -0.28 -20.69
N SER A 77 3.78 -1.12 -21.67
CA SER A 77 3.95 -0.73 -23.06
C SER A 77 2.68 -0.19 -23.73
N ALA A 78 1.49 -0.58 -23.24
CA ALA A 78 0.21 -0.09 -23.72
C ALA A 78 -0.25 1.21 -23.03
N PHE A 79 0.49 1.67 -22.00
CA PHE A 79 0.20 2.91 -21.28
C PHE A 79 1.46 3.78 -21.16
N PRO A 80 1.88 4.42 -22.26
CA PRO A 80 3.09 5.23 -22.24
C PRO A 80 2.95 6.44 -21.31
N THR A 81 3.96 6.66 -20.47
CA THR A 81 4.07 7.81 -19.56
C THR A 81 5.38 8.55 -19.82
N ALA A 82 5.42 9.85 -19.52
CA ALA A 82 6.64 10.66 -19.68
C ALA A 82 7.81 10.14 -18.81
N ALA A 83 7.51 9.54 -17.64
CA ALA A 83 8.50 8.93 -16.77
C ALA A 83 8.57 7.42 -17.03
N ASN A 84 9.79 6.89 -17.17
CA ASN A 84 10.00 5.45 -17.23
C ASN A 84 9.76 4.85 -15.82
N ARG A 85 8.69 4.09 -15.66
CA ARG A 85 8.30 3.47 -14.39
C ARG A 85 8.91 2.07 -14.27
N PRO A 86 9.54 1.73 -13.13
CA PRO A 86 10.09 0.40 -12.93
C PRO A 86 8.97 -0.65 -12.85
N HIS A 87 9.21 -1.83 -13.44
CA HIS A 87 8.32 -2.98 -13.29
C HIS A 87 8.35 -3.57 -11.89
N ASN A 88 9.42 -3.34 -11.13
CA ASN A 88 9.60 -3.85 -9.78
C ASN A 88 9.97 -2.72 -8.81
N SER A 89 9.03 -2.35 -7.96
CA SER A 89 9.20 -1.38 -6.87
C SER A 89 9.13 -2.04 -5.49
N ARG A 90 9.34 -3.35 -5.42
CA ARG A 90 9.34 -4.10 -4.16
C ARG A 90 10.62 -3.80 -3.37
N LEU A 91 10.50 -3.72 -2.05
CA LEU A 91 11.60 -3.44 -1.15
C LEU A 91 11.81 -4.62 -0.18
N ALA A 92 13.07 -4.91 0.14
CA ALA A 92 13.44 -5.91 1.13
C ALA A 92 13.31 -5.32 2.55
N THR A 93 12.39 -5.84 3.35
CA THR A 93 12.08 -5.34 4.70
C THR A 93 12.66 -6.20 5.82
N GLN A 94 13.36 -7.29 5.49
CA GLN A 94 13.85 -8.28 6.47
C GLN A 94 14.79 -7.66 7.51
N LYS A 95 15.65 -6.71 7.10
CA LYS A 95 16.53 -6.00 8.03
C LYS A 95 15.72 -5.24 9.07
N LEU A 96 14.71 -4.50 8.66
CA LEU A 96 13.83 -3.75 9.56
C LEU A 96 13.10 -4.69 10.52
N GLN A 97 12.44 -5.71 9.99
CA GLN A 97 11.67 -6.67 10.79
C GLN A 97 12.54 -7.37 11.83
N LYS A 98 13.74 -7.83 11.43
CA LYS A 98 14.68 -8.50 12.35
C LYS A 98 15.21 -7.55 13.42
N THR A 99 15.60 -6.31 13.04
CA THR A 99 16.19 -5.34 13.97
C THR A 99 15.21 -4.89 15.04
N PHE A 100 13.96 -4.67 14.67
CA PHE A 100 12.93 -4.14 15.59
C PHE A 100 11.96 -5.19 16.13
N GLY A 101 12.14 -6.48 15.77
CA GLY A 101 11.26 -7.56 16.23
C GLY A 101 9.82 -7.40 15.72
N LEU A 102 9.64 -6.97 14.47
CA LEU A 102 8.35 -6.62 13.90
C LEU A 102 7.90 -7.62 12.83
N THR A 103 6.58 -7.73 12.66
CA THR A 103 5.95 -8.34 11.49
C THR A 103 5.10 -7.29 10.81
N LEU A 104 5.35 -7.04 9.52
CA LEU A 104 4.61 -6.03 8.76
C LEU A 104 3.27 -6.59 8.27
N PRO A 105 2.17 -5.84 8.40
CA PRO A 105 0.87 -6.25 7.91
C PRO A 105 0.84 -6.30 6.38
N HIS A 106 -0.07 -7.11 5.84
CA HIS A 106 -0.30 -7.15 4.39
C HIS A 106 -0.85 -5.80 3.89
N TRP A 107 -0.48 -5.39 2.67
CA TRP A 107 -0.88 -4.10 2.09
C TRP A 107 -2.39 -3.85 2.10
N GLN A 108 -3.20 -4.91 1.94
CA GLN A 108 -4.65 -4.81 1.98
C GLN A 108 -5.17 -4.34 3.34
N CYS A 109 -4.49 -4.65 4.44
CA CYS A 109 -4.94 -4.24 5.78
C CYS A 109 -4.96 -2.71 5.92
N GLY A 110 -3.87 -2.03 5.52
CA GLY A 110 -3.82 -0.57 5.56
C GLY A 110 -4.77 0.09 4.56
N LEU A 111 -4.89 -0.50 3.37
CA LEU A 111 -5.83 -0.01 2.36
C LEU A 111 -7.28 -0.17 2.79
N GLN A 112 -7.66 -1.33 3.34
CA GLN A 112 -9.02 -1.58 3.82
C GLN A 112 -9.39 -0.60 4.94
N ARG A 113 -8.50 -0.38 5.91
CA ARG A 113 -8.71 0.60 6.97
C ARG A 113 -8.99 2.00 6.41
N MET A 114 -8.19 2.48 5.48
CA MET A 114 -8.41 3.76 4.82
C MET A 114 -9.77 3.80 4.10
N LEU A 115 -10.12 2.73 3.39
CA LEU A 115 -11.41 2.66 2.69
C LEU A 115 -12.59 2.66 3.68
N ASP A 116 -12.49 1.97 4.81
CA ASP A 116 -13.52 1.95 5.86
C ASP A 116 -13.76 3.36 6.47
N GLU A 117 -12.73 4.20 6.50
CA GLU A 117 -12.85 5.59 6.96
C GLU A 117 -13.45 6.52 5.87
N VAL A 118 -13.03 6.36 4.63
CA VAL A 118 -13.37 7.29 3.54
C VAL A 118 -14.71 6.98 2.88
N LEU A 119 -15.02 5.70 2.64
CA LEU A 119 -16.24 5.32 1.91
C LEU A 119 -17.54 5.78 2.58
N PRO A 120 -17.71 5.70 3.92
CA PRO A 120 -18.91 6.22 4.58
C PRO A 120 -19.11 7.73 4.43
N ILE A 121 -18.00 8.48 4.27
CA ILE A 121 -18.06 9.93 4.05
C ILE A 121 -18.57 10.23 2.63
N LEU A 122 -18.10 9.45 1.66
CA LEU A 122 -18.51 9.60 0.26
C LEU A 122 -19.96 9.20 0.03
N THR A 123 -20.43 8.12 0.64
CA THR A 123 -21.83 7.67 0.52
C THR A 123 -22.84 8.65 1.15
N LYS A 124 -22.44 9.38 2.19
CA LYS A 124 -23.33 10.40 2.82
C LYS A 124 -23.46 11.68 2.00
N ARG A 125 -22.62 11.91 1.02
CA ARG A 125 -22.62 13.11 0.17
C ARG A 125 -23.39 12.94 -1.14
N LEU A 126 -23.89 11.73 -1.40
CA LEU A 126 -24.75 11.38 -2.54
C LEU A 126 -26.21 11.41 -2.15
#